data_99b2eea5e45943baa7ec9ffa3d3190db
#
_entry.id   99b2eea5e45943baa7ec9ffa3d3190db
#
_cell.length_a   1.000
_cell.length_b   1.000
_cell.length_c   1.000
_cell.angle_alpha   90.00
_cell.angle_beta   90.00
_cell.angle_gamma   90.00
#
_symmetry.space_group_name_H-M   'P 1'
#
loop_
_entity.id
_entity.type
_entity.pdbx_description
1 polymer ?
#
loop_
_entity_poly.entity_id
_entity_poly.type
_entity_poly.pdbx_seq_one_letter_code
_entity_poly.pdbx_strand_id
1 'polypeptide(L)'
;MSRTVLVSGGSGYIAGFLIRQLVAEGWTVRTTVRSLAKEAPVRDLLAVDNSRLRFFAADLNADAGWAEAMAGCSHVAHVASPLPASVPKDANELIVPARDGALRALRAAKAAGVKRVVMTSSVAAISYGRGRGVHHFTEADWTDASQPGISAYIQSKTIAERAARAWVAAEGGAMEFCSICPSVVLGPVWSRDYSASLVIVKKLLDGSMSACPDIGFGIVDVRDVADLHVLALNAPGMAGERFIASGRFMKLREIADVLRAHLGAEANKVTTRDVPDWLVRISALFNPLAKAVVGELGNVRNQDASHALAVLGWKTRPEEQSIVDCARSLLALGLVRP
;
A
#
# COMPACT_ATOMS: atom_id res chain seq x y z
N MET A 1 14.08 28.22 2.13
CA MET A 1 13.46 27.80 0.84
C MET A 1 12.26 26.91 1.15
N SER A 2 11.10 27.15 0.53
CA SER A 2 9.94 26.27 0.72
C SER A 2 10.28 24.86 0.18
N ARG A 3 10.05 23.82 0.99
CA ARG A 3 10.26 22.42 0.58
C ARG A 3 9.12 22.01 -0.35
N THR A 4 9.44 21.60 -1.57
CA THR A 4 8.45 21.14 -2.55
C THR A 4 8.63 19.64 -2.80
N VAL A 5 7.53 18.89 -2.71
CA VAL A 5 7.51 17.43 -2.93
C VAL A 5 6.45 17.07 -3.97
N LEU A 6 6.78 16.12 -4.85
CA LEU A 6 5.79 15.46 -5.67
C LEU A 6 5.28 14.20 -4.94
N VAL A 7 3.96 14.07 -4.77
CA VAL A 7 3.30 12.84 -4.36
C VAL A 7 2.56 12.27 -5.57
N SER A 8 3.03 11.15 -6.12
CA SER A 8 2.37 10.55 -7.28
C SER A 8 1.10 9.80 -6.90
N GLY A 9 0.06 9.87 -7.74
CA GLY A 9 -1.20 9.15 -7.53
C GLY A 9 -2.11 9.76 -6.45
N GLY A 10 -2.30 11.06 -6.45
CA GLY A 10 -2.99 11.82 -5.40
C GLY A 10 -4.44 11.45 -5.11
N SER A 11 -5.10 10.68 -5.98
CA SER A 11 -6.42 10.09 -5.71
C SER A 11 -6.35 8.77 -4.93
N GLY A 12 -5.14 8.25 -4.67
CA GLY A 12 -4.94 6.98 -3.97
C GLY A 12 -5.07 7.09 -2.45
N TYR A 13 -5.38 5.97 -1.81
CA TYR A 13 -5.63 5.89 -0.36
C TYR A 13 -4.45 6.40 0.47
N ILE A 14 -3.25 5.83 0.31
CA ILE A 14 -2.04 6.26 1.03
C ILE A 14 -1.66 7.70 0.65
N ALA A 15 -1.73 8.03 -0.64
CA ALA A 15 -1.34 9.35 -1.14
C ALA A 15 -2.17 10.48 -0.52
N GLY A 16 -3.48 10.26 -0.32
CA GLY A 16 -4.37 11.25 0.30
C GLY A 16 -3.94 11.59 1.73
N PHE A 17 -3.65 10.59 2.56
CA PHE A 17 -3.15 10.82 3.93
C PHE A 17 -1.79 11.50 3.93
N LEU A 18 -0.88 11.06 3.07
CA LEU A 18 0.45 11.65 2.94
C LEU A 18 0.38 13.13 2.50
N ILE A 19 -0.47 13.48 1.53
CA ILE A 19 -0.65 14.85 1.07
C ILE A 19 -1.13 15.74 2.22
N ARG A 20 -2.16 15.29 2.97
CA ARG A 20 -2.66 16.06 4.11
C ARG A 20 -1.60 16.35 5.14
N GLN A 21 -0.81 15.34 5.48
CA GLN A 21 0.24 15.48 6.48
C GLN A 21 1.37 16.40 5.99
N LEU A 22 1.83 16.24 4.76
CA LEU A 22 2.87 17.10 4.19
C LEU A 22 2.43 18.57 4.12
N VAL A 23 1.18 18.85 3.73
CA VAL A 23 0.64 20.21 3.72
C VAL A 23 0.57 20.77 5.14
N ALA A 24 0.13 19.98 6.12
CA ALA A 24 0.10 20.38 7.54
C ALA A 24 1.50 20.70 8.09
N GLU A 25 2.54 20.01 7.61
CA GLU A 25 3.94 20.29 7.95
C GLU A 25 4.57 21.45 7.13
N GLY A 26 3.77 22.13 6.33
CA GLY A 26 4.20 23.31 5.60
C GLY A 26 4.91 23.04 4.27
N TRP A 27 4.87 21.80 3.74
CA TRP A 27 5.36 21.51 2.41
C TRP A 27 4.45 22.09 1.33
N THR A 28 5.04 22.49 0.23
CA THR A 28 4.31 22.66 -1.04
C THR A 28 4.23 21.31 -1.72
N VAL A 29 3.01 20.82 -1.93
CA VAL A 29 2.77 19.50 -2.53
C VAL A 29 2.32 19.67 -3.97
N ARG A 30 2.98 18.96 -4.86
CA ARG A 30 2.55 18.69 -6.22
C ARG A 30 2.03 17.27 -6.26
N THR A 31 0.93 17.01 -6.97
CA THR A 31 0.41 15.64 -7.04
C THR A 31 -0.03 15.30 -8.46
N THR A 32 0.05 14.01 -8.79
CA THR A 32 -0.39 13.54 -10.11
C THR A 32 -1.74 12.83 -10.02
N VAL A 33 -2.56 13.04 -11.01
CA VAL A 33 -3.78 12.28 -11.31
C VAL A 33 -3.76 11.89 -12.79
N ARG A 34 -4.41 10.79 -13.17
CA ARG A 34 -4.47 10.37 -14.59
C ARG A 34 -5.23 11.36 -15.47
N SER A 35 -6.17 12.08 -14.91
CA SER A 35 -6.93 13.13 -15.58
C SER A 35 -7.23 14.26 -14.61
N LEU A 36 -7.04 15.51 -15.03
CA LEU A 36 -7.36 16.69 -14.22
C LEU A 36 -8.86 16.83 -13.90
N ALA A 37 -9.73 16.09 -14.58
CA ALA A 37 -11.14 15.97 -14.17
C ALA A 37 -11.30 15.40 -12.75
N LYS A 38 -10.29 14.70 -12.22
CA LYS A 38 -10.23 14.21 -10.84
C LYS A 38 -9.77 15.28 -9.83
N GLU A 39 -9.28 16.44 -10.26
CA GLU A 39 -8.72 17.46 -9.36
C GLU A 39 -9.75 17.95 -8.34
N ALA A 40 -10.88 18.49 -8.81
CA ALA A 40 -11.88 19.06 -7.90
C ALA A 40 -12.37 18.07 -6.85
N PRO A 41 -12.85 16.86 -7.18
CA PRO A 41 -13.31 15.90 -6.17
C PRO A 41 -12.19 15.42 -5.23
N VAL A 42 -10.95 15.31 -5.69
CA VAL A 42 -9.82 14.95 -4.82
C VAL A 42 -9.45 16.11 -3.89
N ARG A 43 -9.46 17.33 -4.40
CA ARG A 43 -9.18 18.55 -3.62
C ARG A 43 -10.19 18.74 -2.49
N ASP A 44 -11.48 18.57 -2.79
CA ASP A 44 -12.56 18.65 -1.80
C ASP A 44 -12.40 17.56 -0.71
N LEU A 45 -12.04 16.35 -1.12
CA LEU A 45 -11.79 15.23 -0.20
C LEU A 45 -10.60 15.48 0.72
N LEU A 46 -9.52 16.04 0.19
CA LEU A 46 -8.30 16.31 0.95
C LEU A 46 -8.50 17.45 1.96
N ALA A 47 -9.33 18.44 1.64
CA ALA A 47 -9.65 19.59 2.49
C ALA A 47 -8.39 20.27 3.09
N VAL A 48 -7.38 20.51 2.27
CA VAL A 48 -6.12 21.16 2.66
C VAL A 48 -6.01 22.56 2.09
N ASP A 49 -5.00 23.34 2.55
CA ASP A 49 -4.69 24.66 1.99
C ASP A 49 -4.38 24.55 0.48
N ASN A 50 -5.27 25.12 -0.32
CA ASN A 50 -5.19 25.11 -1.77
C ASN A 50 -3.97 25.86 -2.32
N SER A 51 -3.41 26.82 -1.59
CA SER A 51 -2.19 27.53 -1.99
C SER A 51 -0.96 26.61 -2.00
N ARG A 52 -1.00 25.51 -1.25
CA ARG A 52 0.09 24.55 -1.10
C ARG A 52 -0.09 23.26 -1.91
N LEU A 53 -1.20 23.08 -2.63
CA LEU A 53 -1.48 21.85 -3.39
C LEU A 53 -1.75 22.16 -4.86
N ARG A 54 -0.97 21.51 -5.77
CA ARG A 54 -1.13 21.62 -7.22
C ARG A 54 -1.25 20.24 -7.87
N PHE A 55 -2.15 20.12 -8.84
CA PHE A 55 -2.40 18.88 -9.57
C PHE A 55 -1.80 18.91 -10.96
N PHE A 56 -1.33 17.76 -11.42
CA PHE A 56 -0.76 17.53 -12.74
C PHE A 56 -1.32 16.24 -13.33
N ALA A 57 -1.55 16.22 -14.64
CA ALA A 57 -1.91 15.01 -15.34
C ALA A 57 -0.64 14.21 -15.63
N ALA A 58 -0.54 12.97 -15.12
CA ALA A 58 0.52 12.04 -15.47
C ALA A 58 0.03 10.59 -15.28
N ASP A 59 0.47 9.70 -16.17
CA ASP A 59 0.14 8.28 -16.17
C ASP A 59 1.41 7.44 -16.09
N LEU A 60 1.34 6.30 -15.40
CA LEU A 60 2.47 5.36 -15.30
C LEU A 60 2.83 4.75 -16.67
N ASN A 61 1.92 4.76 -17.64
CA ASN A 61 2.10 4.22 -18.97
C ASN A 61 2.59 5.24 -20.01
N ALA A 62 2.72 6.52 -19.65
CA ALA A 62 3.10 7.58 -20.57
C ALA A 62 4.15 8.51 -19.97
N ASP A 63 5.04 9.05 -20.81
CA ASP A 63 6.09 9.98 -20.37
C ASP A 63 5.57 11.39 -20.13
N ALA A 64 4.44 11.73 -20.77
CA ALA A 64 3.83 13.05 -20.68
C ALA A 64 3.45 13.43 -19.24
N GLY A 65 3.65 14.69 -18.88
CA GLY A 65 3.26 15.29 -17.61
C GLY A 65 4.25 15.08 -16.45
N TRP A 66 5.14 14.11 -16.51
CA TRP A 66 6.07 13.84 -15.40
C TRP A 66 7.11 14.95 -15.22
N ALA A 67 7.70 15.43 -16.31
CA ALA A 67 8.67 16.53 -16.22
C ALA A 67 8.05 17.79 -15.63
N GLU A 68 6.85 18.15 -16.10
CA GLU A 68 6.10 19.28 -15.56
C GLU A 68 5.74 19.08 -14.09
N ALA A 69 5.22 17.90 -13.72
CA ALA A 69 4.85 17.58 -12.36
C ALA A 69 6.06 17.66 -11.39
N MET A 70 7.27 17.33 -11.82
CA MET A 70 8.49 17.31 -11.00
C MET A 70 9.26 18.62 -11.01
N ALA A 71 8.95 19.56 -11.89
CA ALA A 71 9.67 20.83 -11.99
C ALA A 71 9.73 21.57 -10.64
N GLY A 72 10.95 21.86 -10.14
CA GLY A 72 11.17 22.54 -8.86
C GLY A 72 10.92 21.69 -7.61
N CYS A 73 10.64 20.42 -7.74
CA CYS A 73 10.56 19.52 -6.60
C CYS A 73 11.96 19.19 -6.06
N SER A 74 12.11 19.23 -4.75
CA SER A 74 13.31 18.74 -4.07
C SER A 74 13.21 17.25 -3.71
N HIS A 75 11.98 16.75 -3.55
CA HIS A 75 11.67 15.38 -3.11
C HIS A 75 10.53 14.80 -3.92
N VAL A 76 10.47 13.46 -3.99
CA VAL A 76 9.37 12.71 -4.59
C VAL A 76 8.93 11.59 -3.64
N ALA A 77 7.65 11.50 -3.35
CA ALA A 77 6.99 10.31 -2.81
C ALA A 77 6.29 9.60 -3.96
N HIS A 78 6.90 8.53 -4.47
CA HIS A 78 6.31 7.73 -5.55
C HIS A 78 5.36 6.69 -4.99
N VAL A 79 4.09 7.08 -4.80
CA VAL A 79 3.02 6.25 -4.20
C VAL A 79 2.20 5.55 -5.27
N ALA A 80 2.10 6.12 -6.47
CA ALA A 80 1.36 5.55 -7.57
C ALA A 80 1.87 4.15 -7.94
N SER A 81 0.94 3.21 -8.05
CA SER A 81 1.21 1.87 -8.55
C SER A 81 -0.04 1.37 -9.29
N PRO A 82 0.09 0.61 -10.38
CA PRO A 82 -1.07 0.00 -10.99
C PRO A 82 -1.70 -0.99 -10.02
N LEU A 83 -3.00 -0.88 -9.85
CA LEU A 83 -3.81 -1.83 -9.08
C LEU A 83 -4.95 -2.29 -9.98
N PRO A 84 -4.97 -3.55 -10.40
CA PRO A 84 -6.00 -4.03 -11.31
C PRO A 84 -7.32 -4.17 -10.57
N ALA A 85 -8.42 -3.88 -11.27
CA ALA A 85 -9.77 -4.11 -10.75
C ALA A 85 -10.15 -5.61 -10.71
N SER A 86 -9.43 -6.45 -11.47
CA SER A 86 -9.61 -7.91 -11.54
C SER A 86 -8.25 -8.59 -11.72
N VAL A 87 -8.24 -9.91 -11.54
CA VAL A 87 -7.03 -10.71 -11.84
C VAL A 87 -6.70 -10.58 -13.32
N PRO A 88 -5.49 -10.12 -13.71
CA PRO A 88 -5.11 -9.97 -15.10
C PRO A 88 -5.04 -11.34 -15.79
N LYS A 89 -5.32 -11.38 -17.09
CA LYS A 89 -5.19 -12.60 -17.90
C LYS A 89 -3.73 -12.92 -18.18
N ASP A 90 -2.91 -11.89 -18.40
CA ASP A 90 -1.45 -11.98 -18.51
C ASP A 90 -0.83 -11.18 -17.35
N ALA A 91 0.12 -11.78 -16.64
CA ALA A 91 0.84 -11.12 -15.55
C ALA A 91 1.55 -9.83 -16.00
N ASN A 92 1.96 -9.75 -17.27
CA ASN A 92 2.61 -8.58 -17.85
C ASN A 92 1.70 -7.36 -17.94
N GLU A 93 0.37 -7.53 -17.96
CA GLU A 93 -0.58 -6.41 -17.89
C GLU A 93 -0.40 -5.59 -16.60
N LEU A 94 0.19 -6.19 -15.57
CA LEU A 94 0.47 -5.55 -14.29
C LEU A 94 1.96 -5.32 -14.05
N ILE A 95 2.80 -6.27 -14.41
CA ILE A 95 4.26 -6.22 -14.20
C ILE A 95 4.89 -5.07 -14.99
N VAL A 96 4.59 -4.98 -16.28
CA VAL A 96 5.19 -3.97 -17.18
C VAL A 96 4.83 -2.55 -16.74
N PRO A 97 3.56 -2.18 -16.53
CA PRO A 97 3.22 -0.85 -16.02
C PRO A 97 3.81 -0.53 -14.64
N ALA A 98 3.92 -1.51 -13.75
CA ALA A 98 4.51 -1.29 -12.43
C ALA A 98 6.01 -0.99 -12.51
N ARG A 99 6.75 -1.80 -13.28
CA ARG A 99 8.19 -1.64 -13.49
C ARG A 99 8.50 -0.36 -14.24
N ASP A 100 7.89 -0.19 -15.40
CA ASP A 100 8.23 0.91 -16.31
C ASP A 100 7.73 2.25 -15.79
N GLY A 101 6.59 2.25 -15.09
CA GLY A 101 6.08 3.43 -14.40
C GLY A 101 7.00 3.90 -13.27
N ALA A 102 7.54 2.97 -12.47
CA ALA A 102 8.52 3.32 -11.44
C ALA A 102 9.82 3.88 -12.06
N LEU A 103 10.34 3.25 -13.12
CA LEU A 103 11.53 3.73 -13.82
C LEU A 103 11.28 5.10 -14.49
N ARG A 104 10.10 5.33 -15.03
CA ARG A 104 9.69 6.62 -15.61
C ARG A 104 9.72 7.72 -14.56
N ALA A 105 9.13 7.48 -13.40
CA ALA A 105 9.15 8.43 -12.29
C ALA A 105 10.59 8.73 -11.82
N LEU A 106 11.46 7.74 -11.72
CA LEU A 106 12.84 7.91 -11.33
C LEU A 106 13.67 8.71 -12.35
N ARG A 107 13.50 8.43 -13.65
CA ARG A 107 14.16 9.19 -14.73
C ARG A 107 13.73 10.67 -14.72
N ALA A 108 12.45 10.92 -14.57
CA ALA A 108 11.92 12.28 -14.50
C ALA A 108 12.40 13.00 -13.21
N ALA A 109 12.47 12.30 -12.08
CA ALA A 109 13.01 12.85 -10.83
C ALA A 109 14.50 13.25 -10.97
N LYS A 110 15.32 12.36 -11.57
CA LYS A 110 16.73 12.65 -11.85
C LYS A 110 16.88 13.85 -12.77
N ALA A 111 16.12 13.90 -13.86
CA ALA A 111 16.17 15.01 -14.82
C ALA A 111 15.75 16.35 -14.20
N ALA A 112 14.84 16.34 -13.23
CA ALA A 112 14.40 17.52 -12.49
C ALA A 112 15.34 17.93 -11.34
N GLY A 113 16.44 17.19 -11.10
CA GLY A 113 17.38 17.46 -10.01
C GLY A 113 16.82 17.16 -8.61
N VAL A 114 15.88 16.23 -8.52
CA VAL A 114 15.31 15.76 -7.24
C VAL A 114 16.40 15.14 -6.39
N LYS A 115 16.44 15.52 -5.11
CA LYS A 115 17.46 15.04 -4.16
C LYS A 115 17.16 13.66 -3.62
N ARG A 116 15.85 13.34 -3.43
CA ARG A 116 15.41 12.08 -2.83
C ARG A 116 14.10 11.62 -3.38
N VAL A 117 14.01 10.30 -3.61
CA VAL A 117 12.78 9.58 -3.95
C VAL A 117 12.48 8.54 -2.89
N VAL A 118 11.28 8.60 -2.29
CA VAL A 118 10.72 7.59 -1.41
C VAL A 118 9.65 6.84 -2.18
N MET A 119 9.86 5.54 -2.42
CA MET A 119 8.94 4.70 -3.20
C MET A 119 8.05 3.86 -2.29
N THR A 120 6.75 3.85 -2.52
CA THR A 120 5.84 2.88 -1.90
C THR A 120 5.93 1.55 -2.64
N SER A 121 6.61 0.59 -2.03
CA SER A 121 6.65 -0.81 -2.43
C SER A 121 5.56 -1.62 -1.72
N SER A 122 5.86 -2.81 -1.23
CA SER A 122 4.96 -3.67 -0.47
C SER A 122 5.74 -4.80 0.19
N VAL A 123 5.24 -5.33 1.31
CA VAL A 123 5.72 -6.63 1.84
C VAL A 123 5.53 -7.78 0.84
N ALA A 124 4.74 -7.58 -0.21
CA ALA A 124 4.67 -8.49 -1.35
C ALA A 124 6.03 -8.71 -2.02
N ALA A 125 6.92 -7.73 -1.98
CA ALA A 125 8.29 -7.86 -2.48
C ALA A 125 9.25 -8.53 -1.48
N ILE A 126 8.78 -8.86 -0.26
CA ILE A 126 9.61 -9.38 0.84
C ILE A 126 9.22 -10.81 1.21
N SER A 127 7.93 -11.07 1.49
CA SER A 127 7.51 -12.15 2.37
C SER A 127 6.73 -13.29 1.69
N TYR A 128 6.87 -13.47 0.39
CA TYR A 128 6.18 -14.52 -0.35
C TYR A 128 7.15 -15.53 -0.99
N GLY A 129 6.60 -16.68 -1.40
CA GLY A 129 7.39 -17.73 -2.06
C GLY A 129 8.06 -18.70 -1.11
N ARG A 130 7.86 -18.60 0.20
CA ARG A 130 8.23 -19.65 1.17
C ARG A 130 7.05 -20.60 1.39
N GLY A 131 7.34 -21.87 1.64
CA GLY A 131 6.32 -22.89 1.89
C GLY A 131 5.48 -22.60 3.14
N ARG A 132 4.53 -23.51 3.43
CA ARG A 132 3.65 -23.41 4.60
C ARG A 132 4.46 -23.39 5.91
N GLY A 133 4.05 -22.53 6.83
CA GLY A 133 4.65 -22.46 8.18
C GLY A 133 4.72 -21.04 8.73
N VAL A 134 5.45 -20.92 9.85
CA VAL A 134 5.75 -19.64 10.49
C VAL A 134 7.10 -19.14 10.00
N HIS A 135 7.10 -17.96 9.40
CA HIS A 135 8.30 -17.34 8.85
C HIS A 135 8.49 -15.94 9.43
N HIS A 136 9.75 -15.56 9.57
CA HIS A 136 10.15 -14.20 9.97
C HIS A 136 10.87 -13.55 8.80
N PHE A 137 10.54 -12.29 8.54
CA PHE A 137 11.06 -11.52 7.41
C PHE A 137 11.57 -10.17 7.88
N THR A 138 12.67 -9.76 7.29
CA THR A 138 13.31 -8.47 7.48
C THR A 138 13.42 -7.73 6.14
N GLU A 139 13.94 -6.54 6.15
CA GLU A 139 14.20 -5.76 4.94
C GLU A 139 15.23 -6.39 4.00
N ALA A 140 16.07 -7.31 4.48
CA ALA A 140 17.04 -8.05 3.66
C ALA A 140 16.38 -9.13 2.78
N ASP A 141 15.18 -9.58 3.15
CA ASP A 141 14.47 -10.63 2.44
C ASP A 141 13.85 -10.14 1.13
N TRP A 142 13.74 -11.06 0.18
CA TRP A 142 13.09 -10.84 -1.10
C TRP A 142 12.19 -12.01 -1.48
N THR A 143 11.01 -11.67 -1.97
CA THR A 143 10.15 -12.63 -2.66
C THR A 143 10.85 -13.13 -3.94
N ASP A 144 10.85 -14.43 -4.15
CA ASP A 144 11.23 -15.01 -5.44
C ASP A 144 10.02 -14.97 -6.39
N ALA A 145 10.03 -13.95 -7.27
CA ALA A 145 8.94 -13.72 -8.21
C ALA A 145 8.83 -14.82 -9.30
N SER A 146 9.83 -15.68 -9.45
CA SER A 146 9.84 -16.77 -10.45
C SER A 146 9.14 -18.05 -9.99
N GLN A 147 8.83 -18.16 -8.70
CA GLN A 147 8.22 -19.37 -8.16
C GLN A 147 6.80 -19.59 -8.67
N PRO A 148 6.43 -20.85 -8.96
CA PRO A 148 5.06 -21.19 -9.35
C PRO A 148 4.04 -20.77 -8.28
N GLY A 149 2.89 -20.26 -8.73
CA GLY A 149 1.79 -19.85 -7.83
C GLY A 149 1.91 -18.44 -7.26
N ILE A 150 3.02 -17.73 -7.50
CA ILE A 150 3.14 -16.30 -7.13
C ILE A 150 2.21 -15.46 -8.02
N SER A 151 1.33 -14.69 -7.41
CA SER A 151 0.36 -13.86 -8.15
C SER A 151 1.05 -12.74 -8.95
N ALA A 152 0.42 -12.30 -10.04
CA ALA A 152 0.89 -11.19 -10.85
C ALA A 152 1.13 -9.90 -10.02
N TYR A 153 0.32 -9.65 -8.99
CA TYR A 153 0.51 -8.54 -8.08
C TYR A 153 1.82 -8.65 -7.30
N ILE A 154 2.10 -9.81 -6.71
CA ILE A 154 3.34 -10.05 -5.94
C ILE A 154 4.55 -9.94 -6.88
N GLN A 155 4.47 -10.53 -8.07
CA GLN A 155 5.51 -10.40 -9.10
C GLN A 155 5.75 -8.94 -9.46
N SER A 156 4.69 -8.17 -9.72
CA SER A 156 4.78 -6.76 -10.13
C SER A 156 5.48 -5.90 -9.08
N LYS A 157 5.17 -6.10 -7.79
CA LYS A 157 5.80 -5.34 -6.69
C LYS A 157 7.28 -5.69 -6.54
N THR A 158 7.60 -6.98 -6.60
CA THR A 158 8.99 -7.46 -6.49
C THR A 158 9.85 -6.96 -7.65
N ILE A 159 9.36 -7.10 -8.88
CA ILE A 159 10.08 -6.70 -10.09
C ILE A 159 10.25 -5.19 -10.16
N ALA A 160 9.20 -4.42 -9.83
CA ALA A 160 9.27 -2.96 -9.85
C ALA A 160 10.28 -2.41 -8.84
N GLU A 161 10.28 -2.91 -7.60
CA GLU A 161 11.24 -2.45 -6.58
C GLU A 161 12.68 -2.83 -6.93
N ARG A 162 12.90 -4.08 -7.38
CA ARG A 162 14.23 -4.51 -7.83
C ARG A 162 14.75 -3.68 -9.01
N ALA A 163 13.89 -3.41 -9.99
CA ALA A 163 14.25 -2.58 -11.14
C ALA A 163 14.55 -1.13 -10.74
N ALA A 164 13.77 -0.56 -9.82
CA ALA A 164 14.02 0.78 -9.30
C ALA A 164 15.38 0.88 -8.59
N ARG A 165 15.69 -0.07 -7.69
CA ARG A 165 16.98 -0.13 -6.99
C ARG A 165 18.16 -0.33 -7.94
N ALA A 166 18.03 -1.24 -8.89
CA ALA A 166 19.08 -1.49 -9.89
C ALA A 166 19.35 -0.25 -10.75
N TRP A 167 18.29 0.42 -11.20
CA TRP A 167 18.43 1.64 -11.99
C TRP A 167 19.07 2.78 -11.18
N VAL A 168 18.67 2.98 -9.92
CA VAL A 168 19.28 4.01 -9.06
C VAL A 168 20.76 3.71 -8.81
N ALA A 169 21.13 2.47 -8.57
CA ALA A 169 22.52 2.07 -8.38
C ALA A 169 23.39 2.35 -9.62
N ALA A 170 22.84 2.14 -10.82
CA ALA A 170 23.55 2.34 -12.08
C ALA A 170 23.54 3.80 -12.56
N GLU A 171 22.41 4.47 -12.43
CA GLU A 171 22.14 5.73 -13.10
C GLU A 171 21.67 6.86 -12.17
N GLY A 172 21.31 6.58 -10.91
CA GLY A 172 20.73 7.55 -9.98
C GLY A 172 21.63 8.74 -9.64
N GLY A 173 22.95 8.57 -9.74
CA GLY A 173 23.93 9.60 -9.37
C GLY A 173 23.85 9.93 -7.87
N ALA A 174 23.72 11.20 -7.52
CA ALA A 174 23.61 11.66 -6.14
C ALA A 174 22.17 11.63 -5.57
N MET A 175 21.19 11.18 -6.35
CA MET A 175 19.80 11.09 -5.90
C MET A 175 19.63 9.94 -4.90
N GLU A 176 19.25 10.26 -3.67
CA GLU A 176 18.92 9.25 -2.67
C GLU A 176 17.61 8.52 -3.03
N PHE A 177 17.58 7.23 -2.77
CA PHE A 177 16.39 6.39 -2.96
C PHE A 177 16.20 5.49 -1.76
N CYS A 178 14.98 5.45 -1.24
CA CYS A 178 14.55 4.44 -0.28
C CYS A 178 13.15 3.92 -0.63
N SER A 179 12.77 2.77 -0.07
CA SER A 179 11.46 2.18 -0.28
C SER A 179 10.77 1.88 1.05
N ILE A 180 9.47 2.07 1.08
CA ILE A 180 8.58 1.67 2.17
C ILE A 180 7.74 0.50 1.69
N CYS A 181 7.70 -0.57 2.48
CA CYS A 181 7.05 -1.82 2.17
C CYS A 181 5.85 -2.05 3.12
N PRO A 182 4.67 -1.48 2.84
CA PRO A 182 3.50 -1.68 3.68
C PRO A 182 2.98 -3.12 3.59
N SER A 183 2.46 -3.61 4.72
CA SER A 183 1.60 -4.79 4.80
C SER A 183 0.15 -4.45 4.39
N VAL A 184 -0.87 -5.16 4.89
CA VAL A 184 -2.27 -4.82 4.62
C VAL A 184 -2.62 -3.50 5.29
N VAL A 185 -2.85 -2.46 4.47
CA VAL A 185 -3.11 -1.11 4.93
C VAL A 185 -4.58 -0.96 5.26
N LEU A 186 -4.90 -0.75 6.53
CA LEU A 186 -6.24 -0.45 7.05
C LEU A 186 -6.28 0.98 7.63
N GLY A 187 -7.39 1.33 8.28
CA GLY A 187 -7.60 2.66 8.86
C GLY A 187 -8.79 3.38 8.24
N PRO A 188 -9.03 4.65 8.58
CA PRO A 188 -10.21 5.37 8.14
C PRO A 188 -10.25 5.55 6.62
N VAL A 189 -11.45 5.41 6.05
CA VAL A 189 -11.75 5.58 4.63
C VAL A 189 -12.47 6.90 4.43
N TRP A 190 -12.13 7.66 3.39
CA TRP A 190 -12.74 8.96 3.11
C TRP A 190 -13.64 8.99 1.90
N SER A 191 -13.52 7.99 1.01
CA SER A 191 -14.29 7.97 -0.24
C SER A 191 -14.70 6.55 -0.64
N ARG A 192 -15.54 6.47 -1.65
CA ARG A 192 -15.93 5.20 -2.28
C ARG A 192 -14.82 4.58 -3.13
N ASP A 193 -13.79 5.34 -3.48
CA ASP A 193 -12.59 4.89 -4.20
C ASP A 193 -11.53 4.45 -3.18
N TYR A 194 -11.71 3.26 -2.62
CA TYR A 194 -10.89 2.71 -1.54
C TYR A 194 -9.98 1.56 -2.00
N SER A 195 -8.92 1.32 -1.23
CA SER A 195 -7.92 0.28 -1.51
C SER A 195 -8.50 -1.13 -1.44
N ALA A 196 -7.96 -2.04 -2.24
CA ALA A 196 -8.31 -3.47 -2.20
C ALA A 196 -8.09 -4.10 -0.81
N SER A 197 -7.17 -3.58 0.01
CA SER A 197 -6.95 -4.04 1.39
C SER A 197 -8.20 -3.96 2.26
N LEU A 198 -9.03 -2.95 2.03
CA LEU A 198 -10.24 -2.69 2.83
C LEU A 198 -11.39 -3.67 2.51
N VAL A 199 -11.30 -4.38 1.38
CA VAL A 199 -12.30 -5.38 0.96
C VAL A 199 -12.42 -6.50 1.99
N ILE A 200 -11.36 -6.82 2.74
CA ILE A 200 -11.37 -7.85 3.79
C ILE A 200 -12.37 -7.44 4.88
N VAL A 201 -12.23 -6.23 5.43
CA VAL A 201 -13.11 -5.69 6.48
C VAL A 201 -14.53 -5.54 5.94
N LYS A 202 -14.68 -5.04 4.70
CA LYS A 202 -15.98 -4.92 4.05
C LYS A 202 -16.73 -6.26 3.95
N LYS A 203 -16.04 -7.30 3.47
CA LYS A 203 -16.66 -8.64 3.30
C LYS A 203 -17.01 -9.32 4.62
N LEU A 204 -16.26 -9.05 5.69
CA LEU A 204 -16.66 -9.49 7.03
C LEU A 204 -17.94 -8.79 7.48
N LEU A 205 -18.00 -7.46 7.34
CA LEU A 205 -19.12 -6.65 7.79
C LEU A 205 -20.42 -6.91 7.00
N ASP A 206 -20.35 -7.08 5.67
CA ASP A 206 -21.54 -7.30 4.84
C ASP A 206 -22.01 -8.76 4.84
N GLY A 207 -21.30 -9.66 5.54
CA GLY A 207 -21.65 -11.08 5.66
C GLY A 207 -21.38 -11.91 4.41
N SER A 208 -20.75 -11.34 3.37
CA SER A 208 -20.38 -12.10 2.15
C SER A 208 -19.27 -13.14 2.42
N MET A 209 -18.60 -13.04 3.56
CA MET A 209 -17.68 -14.05 4.07
C MET A 209 -18.38 -14.88 5.14
N SER A 210 -18.70 -16.14 4.81
CA SER A 210 -19.48 -17.05 5.66
C SER A 210 -18.64 -17.83 6.68
N ALA A 211 -17.31 -17.83 6.54
CA ALA A 211 -16.37 -18.49 7.46
C ALA A 211 -14.97 -17.87 7.34
N CYS A 212 -14.14 -18.07 8.35
CA CYS A 212 -12.75 -17.60 8.41
C CYS A 212 -11.81 -18.76 8.06
N PRO A 213 -11.21 -18.81 6.86
CA PRO A 213 -10.11 -19.72 6.57
C PRO A 213 -8.87 -19.37 7.39
N ASP A 214 -7.98 -20.33 7.58
CA ASP A 214 -6.71 -20.13 8.32
C ASP A 214 -5.68 -19.35 7.51
N ILE A 215 -6.00 -18.09 7.26
CA ILE A 215 -5.15 -17.08 6.62
C ILE A 215 -4.99 -15.86 7.51
N GLY A 216 -3.94 -15.08 7.28
CA GLY A 216 -3.72 -13.85 8.03
C GLY A 216 -2.77 -12.91 7.33
N PHE A 217 -2.62 -11.73 7.92
CA PHE A 217 -1.86 -10.63 7.33
C PHE A 217 -1.19 -9.80 8.42
N GLY A 218 -0.04 -9.21 8.13
CA GLY A 218 0.43 -8.05 8.86
C GLY A 218 -0.54 -6.89 8.62
N ILE A 219 -0.86 -6.14 9.66
CA ILE A 219 -1.77 -4.99 9.57
C ILE A 219 -0.98 -3.71 9.85
N VAL A 220 -1.24 -2.67 9.07
CA VAL A 220 -0.68 -1.33 9.31
C VAL A 220 -1.73 -0.27 9.05
N ASP A 221 -1.70 0.80 9.83
CA ASP A 221 -2.60 1.94 9.63
C ASP A 221 -2.11 2.83 8.48
N VAL A 222 -3.03 3.33 7.66
CA VAL A 222 -2.71 4.24 6.56
C VAL A 222 -2.05 5.54 7.05
N ARG A 223 -2.40 5.99 8.24
CA ARG A 223 -1.80 7.18 8.89
C ARG A 223 -0.34 6.91 9.24
N ASP A 224 -0.02 5.72 9.75
CA ASP A 224 1.34 5.33 10.11
C ASP A 224 2.20 5.09 8.85
N VAL A 225 1.60 4.59 7.76
CA VAL A 225 2.28 4.51 6.47
C VAL A 225 2.62 5.91 5.96
N ALA A 226 1.70 6.89 6.08
CA ALA A 226 1.95 8.28 5.72
C ALA A 226 3.05 8.89 6.62
N ASP A 227 3.00 8.67 7.94
CA ASP A 227 4.01 9.09 8.90
C ASP A 227 5.41 8.58 8.50
N LEU A 228 5.53 7.30 8.14
CA LEU A 228 6.81 6.72 7.71
C LEU A 228 7.35 7.37 6.43
N HIS A 229 6.48 7.70 5.46
CA HIS A 229 6.90 8.44 4.28
C HIS A 229 7.44 9.84 4.64
N VAL A 230 6.76 10.55 5.53
CA VAL A 230 7.20 11.87 5.97
C VAL A 230 8.53 11.80 6.71
N LEU A 231 8.71 10.83 7.59
CA LEU A 231 9.98 10.59 8.27
C LEU A 231 11.10 10.30 7.27
N ALA A 232 10.87 9.41 6.30
CA ALA A 232 11.85 9.06 5.27
C ALA A 232 12.16 10.24 4.32
N LEU A 233 11.21 11.15 4.08
CA LEU A 233 11.46 12.37 3.31
C LEU A 233 12.33 13.38 4.07
N ASN A 234 12.24 13.42 5.40
CA ASN A 234 12.91 14.40 6.26
C ASN A 234 14.25 13.93 6.83
N ALA A 235 14.42 12.64 7.12
CA ALA A 235 15.61 12.11 7.78
C ALA A 235 16.86 12.15 6.88
N PRO A 236 18.08 12.33 7.42
CA PRO A 236 19.31 12.20 6.64
C PRO A 236 19.61 10.72 6.33
N GLY A 237 20.44 10.47 5.30
CA GLY A 237 21.06 9.17 5.07
C GLY A 237 20.10 8.09 4.54
N MET A 238 19.12 8.45 3.72
CA MET A 238 18.11 7.50 3.22
C MET A 238 18.55 6.73 1.96
N ALA A 239 19.77 6.90 1.51
CA ALA A 239 20.27 6.22 0.31
C ALA A 239 20.37 4.71 0.52
N GLY A 240 19.61 3.93 -0.28
CA GLY A 240 19.59 2.48 -0.22
C GLY A 240 18.66 1.88 0.85
N GLU A 241 18.10 2.69 1.75
CA GLU A 241 17.23 2.22 2.83
C GLU A 241 15.96 1.54 2.31
N ARG A 242 15.48 0.60 3.12
CA ARG A 242 14.25 -0.14 2.89
C ARG A 242 13.55 -0.31 4.23
N PHE A 243 12.27 -0.03 4.31
CA PHE A 243 11.54 -0.08 5.57
C PHE A 243 10.29 -0.94 5.43
N ILE A 244 10.15 -1.92 6.29
CA ILE A 244 8.89 -2.63 6.49
C ILE A 244 7.93 -1.73 7.28
N ALA A 245 6.74 -1.51 6.73
CA ALA A 245 5.65 -0.82 7.42
C ALA A 245 4.57 -1.85 7.78
N SER A 246 4.74 -2.53 8.90
CA SER A 246 3.84 -3.58 9.37
C SER A 246 3.72 -3.55 10.89
N GLY A 247 2.51 -3.72 11.39
CA GLY A 247 2.27 -4.15 12.74
C GLY A 247 2.26 -5.68 12.84
N ARG A 248 1.65 -6.23 13.90
CA ARG A 248 1.62 -7.67 14.11
C ARG A 248 0.83 -8.40 13.04
N PHE A 249 1.17 -9.66 12.83
CA PHE A 249 0.38 -10.58 12.02
C PHE A 249 -0.92 -10.93 12.74
N MET A 250 -2.05 -10.80 12.05
CA MET A 250 -3.37 -11.18 12.57
C MET A 250 -4.03 -12.19 11.63
N LYS A 251 -4.58 -13.26 12.21
CA LYS A 251 -5.45 -14.19 11.48
C LYS A 251 -6.77 -13.51 11.13
N LEU A 252 -7.40 -13.94 10.04
CA LEU A 252 -8.71 -13.41 9.62
C LEU A 252 -9.76 -13.55 10.73
N ARG A 253 -9.70 -14.64 11.50
CA ARG A 253 -10.55 -14.86 12.68
C ARG A 253 -10.33 -13.77 13.74
N GLU A 254 -9.10 -13.41 14.06
CA GLU A 254 -8.80 -12.34 15.03
C GLU A 254 -9.36 -10.99 14.57
N ILE A 255 -9.27 -10.69 13.26
CA ILE A 255 -9.89 -9.47 12.69
C ILE A 255 -11.42 -9.50 12.87
N ALA A 256 -12.06 -10.64 12.64
CA ALA A 256 -13.51 -10.81 12.86
C ALA A 256 -13.88 -10.65 14.35
N ASP A 257 -13.08 -11.20 15.26
CA ASP A 257 -13.31 -11.08 16.71
C ASP A 257 -13.18 -9.61 17.17
N VAL A 258 -12.22 -8.85 16.64
CA VAL A 258 -12.10 -7.39 16.90
C VAL A 258 -13.35 -6.64 16.44
N LEU A 259 -13.85 -6.92 15.23
CA LEU A 259 -15.06 -6.29 14.70
C LEU A 259 -16.27 -6.58 15.59
N ARG A 260 -16.46 -7.84 16.00
CA ARG A 260 -17.55 -8.26 16.89
C ARG A 260 -17.48 -7.58 18.26
N ALA A 261 -16.30 -7.49 18.83
CA ALA A 261 -16.09 -6.91 20.15
C ALA A 261 -16.36 -5.40 20.19
N HIS A 262 -16.05 -4.66 19.10
CA HIS A 262 -16.06 -3.20 19.11
C HIS A 262 -17.25 -2.55 18.39
N LEU A 263 -18.00 -3.28 17.56
CA LEU A 263 -19.09 -2.72 16.77
C LEU A 263 -20.48 -3.19 17.22
N GLY A 264 -20.58 -4.17 18.13
CA GLY A 264 -21.84 -4.63 18.67
C GLY A 264 -22.82 -5.07 17.58
N ALA A 265 -24.00 -4.44 17.53
CA ALA A 265 -25.05 -4.75 16.58
C ALA A 265 -24.67 -4.52 15.11
N GLU A 266 -23.78 -3.57 14.83
CA GLU A 266 -23.29 -3.29 13.47
C GLU A 266 -22.43 -4.43 12.89
N ALA A 267 -21.93 -5.33 13.75
CA ALA A 267 -21.16 -6.52 13.36
C ALA A 267 -21.98 -7.83 13.39
N ASN A 268 -23.31 -7.79 13.41
CA ASN A 268 -24.14 -8.99 13.52
C ASN A 268 -23.90 -10.01 12.40
N LYS A 269 -23.55 -9.55 11.19
CA LYS A 269 -23.24 -10.41 10.04
C LYS A 269 -21.81 -10.94 10.05
N VAL A 270 -20.92 -10.40 10.90
CA VAL A 270 -19.52 -10.83 10.95
C VAL A 270 -19.45 -12.25 11.48
N THR A 271 -18.96 -13.17 10.65
CA THR A 271 -18.73 -14.55 11.07
C THR A 271 -17.44 -14.67 11.87
N THR A 272 -17.48 -15.48 12.91
CA THR A 272 -16.31 -15.92 13.66
C THR A 272 -16.11 -17.43 13.57
N ARG A 273 -16.76 -18.07 12.59
CA ARG A 273 -16.70 -19.51 12.38
C ARG A 273 -15.43 -19.85 11.58
N ASP A 274 -14.59 -20.68 12.14
CA ASP A 274 -13.47 -21.23 11.41
C ASP A 274 -13.91 -22.26 10.38
N VAL A 275 -13.17 -22.37 9.29
CA VAL A 275 -13.37 -23.41 8.29
C VAL A 275 -12.09 -24.25 8.18
N PRO A 276 -12.19 -25.60 8.25
CA PRO A 276 -11.04 -26.49 8.10
C PRO A 276 -10.38 -26.35 6.71
N ASP A 277 -9.06 -26.40 6.66
CA ASP A 277 -8.27 -26.27 5.42
C ASP A 277 -8.73 -27.22 4.30
N TRP A 278 -9.07 -28.47 4.65
CA TRP A 278 -9.48 -29.46 3.67
C TRP A 278 -10.79 -29.05 2.95
N LEU A 279 -11.70 -28.39 3.67
CA LEU A 279 -12.97 -27.91 3.10
C LEU A 279 -12.71 -26.71 2.15
N VAL A 280 -11.79 -25.81 2.52
CA VAL A 280 -11.35 -24.72 1.63
C VAL A 280 -10.73 -25.28 0.36
N ARG A 281 -9.91 -26.34 0.46
CA ARG A 281 -9.28 -26.99 -0.70
C ARG A 281 -10.29 -27.64 -1.63
N ILE A 282 -11.32 -28.30 -1.10
CA ILE A 282 -12.41 -28.86 -1.91
C ILE A 282 -13.20 -27.72 -2.57
N SER A 283 -13.56 -26.69 -1.82
CA SER A 283 -14.28 -25.52 -2.35
C SER A 283 -13.50 -24.84 -3.48
N ALA A 284 -12.17 -24.84 -3.44
CA ALA A 284 -11.31 -24.25 -4.45
C ALA A 284 -11.43 -24.89 -5.84
N LEU A 285 -11.96 -26.11 -5.94
CA LEU A 285 -12.25 -26.77 -7.23
C LEU A 285 -13.37 -26.05 -8.01
N PHE A 286 -14.27 -25.35 -7.29
CA PHE A 286 -15.47 -24.75 -7.87
C PHE A 286 -15.58 -23.25 -7.60
N ASN A 287 -14.81 -22.70 -6.65
CA ASN A 287 -14.91 -21.33 -6.21
C ASN A 287 -13.56 -20.58 -6.42
N PRO A 288 -13.50 -19.58 -7.34
CA PRO A 288 -12.29 -18.81 -7.59
C PRO A 288 -11.73 -18.07 -6.36
N LEU A 289 -12.58 -17.64 -5.43
CA LEU A 289 -12.15 -16.98 -4.19
C LEU A 289 -11.43 -17.97 -3.26
N ALA A 290 -11.97 -19.16 -3.10
CA ALA A 290 -11.32 -20.23 -2.34
C ALA A 290 -9.98 -20.61 -2.99
N LYS A 291 -9.95 -20.74 -4.33
CA LYS A 291 -8.71 -21.02 -5.09
C LYS A 291 -7.63 -19.98 -4.83
N ALA A 292 -7.99 -18.70 -4.75
CA ALA A 292 -7.04 -17.61 -4.51
C ALA A 292 -6.37 -17.67 -3.12
N VAL A 293 -7.00 -18.30 -2.12
CA VAL A 293 -6.49 -18.34 -0.74
C VAL A 293 -5.87 -19.69 -0.34
N VAL A 294 -6.00 -20.73 -1.16
CA VAL A 294 -5.47 -22.08 -0.83
C VAL A 294 -3.97 -22.06 -0.54
N GLY A 295 -3.19 -21.29 -1.32
CA GLY A 295 -1.75 -21.13 -1.12
C GLY A 295 -1.35 -20.40 0.15
N GLU A 296 -2.31 -19.70 0.78
CA GLU A 296 -2.10 -18.90 1.97
C GLU A 296 -2.45 -19.62 3.28
N LEU A 297 -3.16 -20.77 3.17
CA LEU A 297 -3.64 -21.52 4.33
C LEU A 297 -2.50 -21.96 5.24
N GLY A 298 -2.57 -21.59 6.51
CA GLY A 298 -1.60 -21.93 7.54
C GLY A 298 -0.26 -21.22 7.42
N ASN A 299 -0.14 -20.20 6.57
CA ASN A 299 1.05 -19.36 6.49
C ASN A 299 0.99 -18.23 7.50
N VAL A 300 2.03 -18.09 8.32
CA VAL A 300 2.22 -16.95 9.23
C VAL A 300 3.47 -16.20 8.78
N ARG A 301 3.30 -14.92 8.42
CA ARG A 301 4.37 -14.04 7.93
C ARG A 301 4.62 -12.92 8.94
N ASN A 302 5.53 -13.13 9.85
CA ASN A 302 5.96 -12.12 10.79
C ASN A 302 6.95 -11.18 10.08
N GLN A 303 6.54 -9.96 9.85
CA GLN A 303 7.33 -8.91 9.20
C GLN A 303 7.91 -8.00 10.29
N ASP A 304 9.24 -8.00 10.43
CA ASP A 304 9.93 -7.23 11.45
C ASP A 304 10.11 -5.77 10.98
N ALA A 305 9.44 -4.84 11.65
CA ALA A 305 9.54 -3.41 11.39
C ALA A 305 10.52 -2.69 12.36
N SER A 306 11.34 -3.43 13.11
CA SER A 306 12.27 -2.86 14.09
C SER A 306 13.31 -1.92 13.47
N HIS A 307 13.66 -2.12 12.21
CA HIS A 307 14.54 -1.22 11.48
C HIS A 307 13.94 0.18 11.31
N ALA A 308 12.65 0.28 10.97
CA ALA A 308 11.96 1.57 10.88
C ALA A 308 11.91 2.28 12.25
N LEU A 309 11.73 1.54 13.33
CA LEU A 309 11.80 2.09 14.68
C LEU A 309 13.21 2.57 15.03
N ALA A 310 14.23 1.77 14.73
CA ALA A 310 15.62 2.08 15.08
C ALA A 310 16.17 3.31 14.33
N VAL A 311 15.88 3.42 13.03
CA VAL A 311 16.42 4.47 12.14
C VAL A 311 15.58 5.74 12.19
N LEU A 312 14.26 5.61 12.24
CA LEU A 312 13.32 6.73 12.08
C LEU A 312 12.47 7.01 13.31
N GLY A 313 12.57 6.20 14.36
CA GLY A 313 11.70 6.32 15.54
C GLY A 313 10.23 5.97 15.25
N TRP A 314 9.96 5.34 14.09
CA TRP A 314 8.60 5.04 13.64
C TRP A 314 7.93 3.95 14.47
N LYS A 315 6.64 4.16 14.76
CA LYS A 315 5.81 3.21 15.52
C LYS A 315 4.43 3.08 14.88
N THR A 316 3.84 1.89 14.97
CA THR A 316 2.47 1.65 14.54
C THR A 316 1.46 1.96 15.63
N ARG A 317 0.23 2.33 15.24
CA ARG A 317 -0.95 2.25 16.08
C ARG A 317 -1.30 0.79 16.38
N PRO A 318 -2.07 0.53 17.45
CA PRO A 318 -2.68 -0.79 17.66
C PRO A 318 -3.52 -1.20 16.45
N GLU A 319 -3.37 -2.43 15.98
CA GLU A 319 -4.06 -2.97 14.81
C GLU A 319 -5.58 -2.96 14.99
N GLU A 320 -6.05 -3.18 16.22
CA GLU A 320 -7.46 -3.11 16.60
C GLU A 320 -8.07 -1.74 16.26
N GLN A 321 -7.34 -0.66 16.54
CA GLN A 321 -7.79 0.70 16.20
C GLN A 321 -7.93 0.86 14.68
N SER A 322 -6.97 0.39 13.91
CA SER A 322 -6.98 0.46 12.45
C SER A 322 -8.15 -0.31 11.85
N ILE A 323 -8.46 -1.48 12.38
CA ILE A 323 -9.59 -2.31 11.97
C ILE A 323 -10.92 -1.61 12.29
N VAL A 324 -11.06 -1.09 13.51
CA VAL A 324 -12.29 -0.42 13.97
C VAL A 324 -12.53 0.88 13.21
N ASP A 325 -11.50 1.71 13.02
CA ASP A 325 -11.60 2.96 12.27
C ASP A 325 -11.97 2.70 10.79
N CYS A 326 -11.40 1.65 10.20
CA CYS A 326 -11.78 1.19 8.86
C CYS A 326 -13.27 0.83 8.81
N ALA A 327 -13.73 -0.01 9.72
CA ALA A 327 -15.09 -0.49 9.77
C ALA A 327 -16.11 0.66 9.95
N ARG A 328 -15.89 1.53 10.94
CA ARG A 328 -16.74 2.69 11.21
C ARG A 328 -16.84 3.63 10.02
N SER A 329 -15.73 3.88 9.33
CA SER A 329 -15.74 4.75 8.16
C SER A 329 -16.47 4.10 6.97
N LEU A 330 -16.34 2.79 6.75
CA LEU A 330 -17.10 2.06 5.73
C LEU A 330 -18.62 2.12 5.99
N LEU A 331 -19.04 2.00 7.24
CA LEU A 331 -20.44 2.13 7.67
C LEU A 331 -20.93 3.57 7.47
N ALA A 332 -20.19 4.56 7.93
CA ALA A 332 -20.54 5.98 7.82
C ALA A 332 -20.70 6.44 6.36
N LEU A 333 -19.90 5.89 5.44
CA LEU A 333 -20.00 6.15 4.00
C LEU A 333 -21.11 5.36 3.30
N GLY A 334 -21.84 4.49 4.01
CA GLY A 334 -22.87 3.61 3.44
C GLY A 334 -22.33 2.58 2.45
N LEU A 335 -21.05 2.20 2.58
CA LEU A 335 -20.38 1.20 1.75
C LEU A 335 -20.67 -0.24 2.22
N VAL A 336 -21.13 -0.35 3.44
CA VAL A 336 -21.62 -1.59 4.08
C VAL A 336 -22.95 -1.28 4.73
N ARG A 337 -23.88 -2.22 4.63
CA ARG A 337 -25.14 -2.19 5.37
C ARG A 337 -25.10 -3.31 6.43
N PRO A 338 -25.14 -2.96 7.73
CA PRO A 338 -25.12 -3.92 8.82
C PRO A 338 -26.29 -4.90 8.81
#